data_8aca72757d09e730b50f065f19cc73e6
#
_entry.id   8aca72757d09e730b50f065f19cc73e6
#
_cell.length_a   1.000
_cell.length_b   1.000
_cell.length_c   1.000
_cell.angle_alpha   90.00
_cell.angle_beta   90.00
_cell.angle_gamma   90.00
#
_symmetry.space_group_name_H-M   'P 1'
#
loop_
_entity.id
_entity.type
_entity.pdbx_description
1 polymer ?
#
loop_
_entity_poly.entity_id
_entity_poly.type
_entity_poly.pdbx_seq_one_letter_code
_entity_poly.pdbx_strand_id
1 'polypeptide(L)'
;MRQFLDTAYSEFHWRSIGLIVHMAYDWCQRLGDMRLLTWDNFDFANRKLSLEQSKRRSQVTLPIEDDLYDMLIHQEQDFGFQQYVVPRTMPVQGQYQPYSMERLSKAGRAVMREAGLSDELRLSDLRRTGTTQMVEAGVPMGQIMSVTGHSNPQSVKPYM
;
A
#
# COMPACT_ATOMS: atom_id res chain seq x y z
N MET A 1 6.65 11.50 -2.86
CA MET A 1 5.39 10.76 -2.54
C MET A 1 4.14 11.61 -2.81
N ARG A 2 4.12 12.86 -2.33
CA ARG A 2 2.94 13.73 -2.53
C ARG A 2 2.59 13.92 -4.01
N GLN A 3 3.59 14.18 -4.85
CA GLN A 3 3.39 14.34 -6.30
C GLN A 3 2.76 13.11 -6.94
N PHE A 4 3.21 11.93 -6.54
CA PHE A 4 2.64 10.67 -7.03
C PHE A 4 1.18 10.54 -6.64
N LEU A 5 0.87 10.74 -5.35
CA LEU A 5 -0.48 10.58 -4.84
C LEU A 5 -1.44 11.63 -5.42
N ASP A 6 -1.01 12.88 -5.52
CA ASP A 6 -1.86 13.92 -6.10
C ASP A 6 -2.21 13.59 -7.55
N THR A 7 -1.26 13.08 -8.32
CA THR A 7 -1.49 12.66 -9.71
C THR A 7 -2.42 11.44 -9.77
N ALA A 8 -2.14 10.41 -8.97
CA ALA A 8 -2.93 9.19 -8.98
C ALA A 8 -4.38 9.45 -8.55
N TYR A 9 -4.58 10.28 -7.53
CA TYR A 9 -5.91 10.55 -7.00
C TYR A 9 -6.71 11.55 -7.86
N SER A 10 -6.08 12.22 -8.80
CA SER A 10 -6.79 13.11 -9.72
C SER A 10 -7.56 12.35 -10.81
N GLU A 11 -7.28 11.05 -10.98
CA GLU A 11 -7.89 10.24 -12.03
C GLU A 11 -8.53 8.98 -11.43
N PHE A 12 -9.79 8.74 -11.78
CA PHE A 12 -10.53 7.57 -11.28
C PHE A 12 -9.79 6.26 -11.57
N HIS A 13 -9.28 6.10 -12.80
CA HIS A 13 -8.63 4.86 -13.20
C HIS A 13 -7.26 4.63 -12.54
N TRP A 14 -6.70 5.64 -11.86
CA TRP A 14 -5.44 5.52 -11.12
C TRP A 14 -5.63 5.50 -9.61
N ARG A 15 -6.85 5.68 -9.12
CA ARG A 15 -7.10 5.78 -7.67
C ARG A 15 -6.65 4.50 -6.93
N SER A 16 -6.95 3.32 -7.48
CA SER A 16 -6.48 2.06 -6.88
C SER A 16 -4.96 1.99 -6.82
N ILE A 17 -4.28 2.45 -7.87
CA ILE A 17 -2.80 2.51 -7.88
C ILE A 17 -2.31 3.45 -6.78
N GLY A 18 -2.91 4.63 -6.68
CA GLY A 18 -2.58 5.59 -5.61
C GLY A 18 -2.75 4.98 -4.23
N LEU A 19 -3.85 4.28 -4.00
CA LEU A 19 -4.11 3.63 -2.71
C LEU A 19 -3.11 2.53 -2.40
N ILE A 20 -2.77 1.68 -3.38
CA ILE A 20 -1.76 0.63 -3.18
C ILE A 20 -0.43 1.24 -2.72
N VAL A 21 0.02 2.29 -3.40
CA VAL A 21 1.27 2.97 -3.08
C VAL A 21 1.19 3.69 -1.74
N HIS A 22 0.09 4.38 -1.48
CA HIS A 22 -0.14 5.09 -0.22
C HIS A 22 -0.09 4.13 0.97
N MET A 23 -0.79 3.01 0.88
CA MET A 23 -0.80 1.98 1.92
C MET A 23 0.58 1.36 2.11
N ALA A 24 1.26 1.04 1.01
CA ALA A 24 2.62 0.47 1.08
C ALA A 24 3.59 1.42 1.77
N TYR A 25 3.48 2.71 1.49
CA TYR A 25 4.34 3.73 2.12
C TYR A 25 3.99 3.95 3.59
N ASP A 26 2.72 4.23 3.90
CA ASP A 26 2.31 4.55 5.28
C ASP A 26 2.54 3.38 6.24
N TRP A 27 2.33 2.16 5.75
CA TRP A 27 2.41 0.96 6.58
C TRP A 27 3.71 0.17 6.41
N CYS A 28 4.62 0.63 5.57
CA CYS A 28 5.88 -0.07 5.26
C CYS A 28 5.64 -1.52 4.83
N GLN A 29 4.62 -1.74 4.00
CA GLN A 29 4.23 -3.06 3.54
C GLN A 29 4.64 -3.28 2.08
N ARG A 30 4.64 -4.56 1.65
CA ARG A 30 4.93 -4.91 0.26
C ARG A 30 3.76 -4.55 -0.64
N LEU A 31 4.08 -4.03 -1.81
CA LEU A 31 3.06 -3.75 -2.83
C LEU A 31 2.23 -4.99 -3.17
N GLY A 32 2.86 -6.16 -3.21
CA GLY A 32 2.19 -7.42 -3.49
C GLY A 32 1.12 -7.79 -2.49
N ASP A 33 1.31 -7.43 -1.22
CA ASP A 33 0.31 -7.65 -0.18
C ASP A 33 -0.81 -6.61 -0.26
N MET A 34 -0.47 -5.36 -0.55
CA MET A 34 -1.47 -4.29 -0.62
C MET A 34 -2.45 -4.48 -1.77
N ARG A 35 -1.98 -4.92 -2.94
CA ARG A 35 -2.84 -5.14 -4.10
C ARG A 35 -3.89 -6.25 -3.89
N LEU A 36 -3.67 -7.14 -2.93
CA LEU A 36 -4.54 -8.28 -2.66
C LEU A 36 -5.50 -8.07 -1.48
N LEU A 37 -5.45 -6.91 -0.83
CA LEU A 37 -6.33 -6.64 0.31
C LEU A 37 -7.80 -6.76 -0.08
N THR A 38 -8.57 -7.31 0.86
CA THR A 38 -10.03 -7.38 0.77
C THR A 38 -10.66 -6.51 1.84
N TRP A 39 -11.93 -6.18 1.70
CA TRP A 39 -12.64 -5.39 2.69
C TRP A 39 -12.67 -6.06 4.07
N ASP A 40 -12.57 -7.40 4.12
CA ASP A 40 -12.53 -8.15 5.37
C ASP A 40 -11.25 -7.87 6.19
N ASN A 41 -10.20 -7.36 5.57
CA ASN A 41 -8.99 -6.96 6.29
C ASN A 41 -9.19 -5.70 7.14
N PHE A 42 -10.25 -4.92 6.87
CA PHE A 42 -10.45 -3.61 7.47
C PHE A 42 -11.51 -3.63 8.57
N ASP A 43 -11.22 -2.94 9.65
CA ASP A 43 -12.18 -2.57 10.69
C ASP A 43 -12.26 -1.04 10.69
N PHE A 44 -13.18 -0.50 9.89
CA PHE A 44 -13.32 0.95 9.73
C PHE A 44 -13.82 1.62 11.01
N ALA A 45 -14.65 0.94 11.80
CA ALA A 45 -15.17 1.50 13.04
C ALA A 45 -14.04 1.82 14.03
N ASN A 46 -13.03 0.94 14.10
CA ASN A 46 -11.86 1.09 14.97
C ASN A 46 -10.64 1.63 14.23
N ARG A 47 -10.76 1.97 12.95
CA ARG A 47 -9.69 2.49 12.09
C ARG A 47 -8.44 1.61 12.10
N LYS A 48 -8.63 0.32 11.82
CA LYS A 48 -7.54 -0.66 11.82
C LYS A 48 -7.58 -1.55 10.59
N LEU A 49 -6.39 -1.94 10.16
CA LEU A 49 -6.16 -2.98 9.16
C LEU A 49 -5.50 -4.16 9.85
N SER A 50 -5.92 -5.38 9.52
CA SER A 50 -5.25 -6.60 9.96
C SER A 50 -5.01 -7.50 8.78
N LEU A 51 -3.78 -7.97 8.61
CA LEU A 51 -3.42 -8.86 7.50
C LEU A 51 -2.34 -9.86 7.92
N GLU A 52 -2.28 -10.97 7.17
CA GLU A 52 -1.17 -11.88 7.18
C GLU A 52 -0.28 -11.60 5.98
N GLN A 53 1.00 -11.31 6.20
CA GLN A 53 1.94 -11.04 5.12
C GLN A 53 2.23 -12.32 4.33
N SER A 54 2.15 -12.24 2.99
CA SER A 54 2.29 -13.40 2.12
C SER A 54 3.67 -14.07 2.22
N LYS A 55 4.73 -13.28 2.31
CA LYS A 55 6.11 -13.81 2.27
C LYS A 55 6.57 -14.35 3.61
N ARG A 56 6.23 -13.69 4.72
CA ARG A 56 6.73 -14.05 6.06
C ARG A 56 5.66 -14.67 6.94
N ARG A 57 4.41 -14.66 6.50
CA ARG A 57 3.23 -15.11 7.24
C ARG A 57 3.09 -14.45 8.62
N SER A 58 3.69 -13.28 8.79
CA SER A 58 3.54 -12.49 10.00
C SER A 58 2.16 -11.84 10.03
N GLN A 59 1.52 -11.89 11.21
CA GLN A 59 0.28 -11.13 11.44
C GLN A 59 0.63 -9.69 11.78
N VAL A 60 -0.03 -8.76 11.12
CA VAL A 60 0.22 -7.33 11.31
C VAL A 60 -1.12 -6.63 11.51
N THR A 61 -1.20 -5.76 12.53
CA THR A 61 -2.34 -4.88 12.77
C THR A 61 -1.85 -3.44 12.77
N LEU A 62 -2.44 -2.61 11.92
CA LEU A 62 -1.96 -1.27 11.66
C LEU A 62 -3.08 -0.25 11.79
N PRO A 63 -2.81 0.96 12.33
CA PRO A 63 -3.80 2.03 12.36
C PRO A 63 -3.97 2.64 10.99
N ILE A 64 -5.15 3.19 10.72
CA ILE A 64 -5.44 3.90 9.48
C ILE A 64 -5.44 5.40 9.78
N GLU A 65 -4.49 6.14 9.21
CA GLU A 65 -4.39 7.58 9.37
C GLU A 65 -5.51 8.31 8.61
N ASP A 66 -5.80 9.55 9.01
CA ASP A 66 -6.97 10.29 8.52
C ASP A 66 -7.04 10.40 6.99
N ASP A 67 -5.95 10.80 6.35
CA ASP A 67 -5.92 10.98 4.89
C ASP A 67 -6.23 9.69 4.15
N LEU A 68 -5.62 8.61 4.60
CA LEU A 68 -5.81 7.29 4.01
C LEU A 68 -7.22 6.76 4.30
N TYR A 69 -7.71 6.98 5.52
CA TYR A 69 -9.06 6.60 5.91
C TYR A 69 -10.10 7.25 4.98
N ASP A 70 -10.01 8.55 4.77
CA ASP A 70 -10.96 9.27 3.93
C ASP A 70 -10.96 8.73 2.50
N MET A 71 -9.77 8.43 1.95
CA MET A 71 -9.67 7.87 0.61
C MET A 71 -10.21 6.45 0.53
N LEU A 72 -10.00 5.64 1.57
CA LEU A 72 -10.54 4.28 1.64
C LEU A 72 -12.07 4.28 1.72
N ILE A 73 -12.66 5.19 2.48
CA ILE A 73 -14.11 5.35 2.52
C ILE A 73 -14.65 5.74 1.14
N HIS A 74 -13.97 6.64 0.46
CA HIS A 74 -14.34 7.03 -0.89
C HIS A 74 -14.24 5.83 -1.86
N GLN A 75 -13.20 5.02 -1.73
CA GLN A 75 -13.02 3.81 -2.52
C GLN A 75 -14.14 2.79 -2.25
N GLU A 76 -14.57 2.65 -0.99
CA GLU A 76 -15.65 1.73 -0.62
C GLU A 76 -16.97 2.13 -1.27
N GLN A 77 -17.23 3.42 -1.43
CA GLN A 77 -18.44 3.88 -2.09
C GLN A 77 -18.54 3.37 -3.53
N ASP A 78 -17.40 3.27 -4.23
CA ASP A 78 -17.37 2.83 -5.63
C ASP A 78 -17.13 1.33 -5.80
N PHE A 79 -16.40 0.69 -4.89
CA PHE A 79 -15.96 -0.71 -5.04
C PHE A 79 -16.36 -1.62 -3.87
N GLY A 80 -17.14 -1.15 -2.91
CA GLY A 80 -17.57 -1.95 -1.75
C GLY A 80 -18.48 -3.12 -2.10
N PHE A 81 -19.04 -3.17 -3.31
CA PHE A 81 -19.94 -4.24 -3.74
C PHE A 81 -19.22 -5.55 -4.13
N GLN A 82 -17.89 -5.53 -4.21
CA GLN A 82 -17.06 -6.69 -4.52
C GLN A 82 -15.92 -6.80 -3.49
N GLN A 83 -15.16 -7.87 -3.50
CA GLN A 83 -14.29 -8.20 -2.37
C GLN A 83 -12.98 -7.39 -2.29
N TYR A 84 -12.43 -6.91 -3.41
CA TYR A 84 -11.10 -6.30 -3.42
C TYR A 84 -11.17 -4.80 -3.12
N VAL A 85 -10.22 -4.32 -2.30
CA VAL A 85 -10.14 -2.89 -1.93
C VAL A 85 -9.59 -2.06 -3.08
N VAL A 86 -8.62 -2.58 -3.81
CA VAL A 86 -7.92 -1.84 -4.86
C VAL A 86 -7.90 -2.62 -6.17
N PRO A 87 -9.09 -2.94 -6.71
CA PRO A 87 -9.17 -3.73 -7.93
C PRO A 87 -8.80 -2.90 -9.15
N ARG A 88 -8.58 -3.58 -10.27
CA ARG A 88 -8.56 -2.93 -11.57
C ARG A 88 -9.94 -2.32 -11.83
N THR A 89 -9.96 -1.15 -12.46
CA THR A 89 -11.21 -0.43 -12.68
C THR A 89 -12.10 -1.07 -13.74
N MET A 90 -11.53 -1.87 -14.64
CA MET A 90 -12.29 -2.58 -15.67
C MET A 90 -12.41 -4.06 -15.31
N PRO A 91 -13.65 -4.56 -15.10
CA PRO A 91 -13.83 -5.97 -14.80
C PRO A 91 -13.53 -6.85 -16.03
N VAL A 92 -13.14 -8.10 -15.78
CA VAL A 92 -12.92 -9.12 -16.81
C VAL A 92 -14.04 -10.14 -16.67
N GLN A 93 -14.84 -10.32 -17.74
CA GLN A 93 -16.00 -11.23 -17.74
C GLN A 93 -16.94 -10.96 -16.54
N GLY A 94 -17.16 -9.68 -16.24
CA GLY A 94 -18.05 -9.26 -15.16
C GLY A 94 -17.44 -9.36 -13.76
N GLN A 95 -16.19 -9.78 -13.63
CA GLN A 95 -15.53 -9.94 -12.32
C GLN A 95 -14.37 -8.97 -12.18
N TYR A 96 -14.33 -8.30 -11.03
CA TYR A 96 -13.21 -7.41 -10.66
C TYR A 96 -12.03 -8.23 -10.19
N GLN A 97 -10.84 -7.84 -10.64
CA GLN A 97 -9.59 -8.55 -10.37
C GLN A 97 -8.57 -7.60 -9.75
N PRO A 98 -7.71 -8.11 -8.85
CA PRO A 98 -6.58 -7.31 -8.37
C PRO A 98 -5.57 -7.08 -9.50
N TYR A 99 -4.73 -6.06 -9.35
CA TYR A 99 -3.61 -5.86 -10.25
C TYR A 99 -2.60 -7.00 -10.11
N SER A 100 -2.09 -7.51 -11.23
CA SER A 100 -0.88 -8.33 -11.20
C SER A 100 0.32 -7.41 -10.92
N MET A 101 1.44 -7.97 -10.47
CA MET A 101 2.65 -7.16 -10.22
C MET A 101 3.14 -6.48 -11.49
N GLU A 102 3.03 -7.15 -12.64
CA GLU A 102 3.40 -6.57 -13.93
C GLU A 102 2.53 -5.37 -14.28
N ARG A 103 1.20 -5.51 -14.16
CA ARG A 103 0.28 -4.40 -14.45
C ARG A 103 0.44 -3.25 -13.46
N LEU A 104 0.68 -3.57 -12.18
CA LEU A 104 0.94 -2.57 -11.16
C LEU A 104 2.20 -1.77 -11.49
N SER A 105 3.27 -2.44 -11.89
CA SER A 105 4.52 -1.77 -12.28
C SER A 105 4.31 -0.83 -13.46
N LYS A 106 3.59 -1.28 -14.49
CA LYS A 106 3.29 -0.47 -15.67
C LYS A 106 2.44 0.75 -15.32
N ALA A 107 1.36 0.53 -14.56
CA ALA A 107 0.48 1.62 -14.15
C ALA A 107 1.20 2.62 -13.23
N GLY A 108 2.00 2.13 -12.30
CA GLY A 108 2.80 2.98 -11.43
C GLY A 108 3.81 3.82 -12.21
N ARG A 109 4.44 3.24 -13.24
CA ARG A 109 5.35 3.97 -14.12
C ARG A 109 4.63 5.09 -14.86
N ALA A 110 3.42 4.82 -15.36
CA ALA A 110 2.61 5.82 -16.04
C ALA A 110 2.25 6.98 -15.11
N VAL A 111 1.87 6.69 -13.87
CA VAL A 111 1.60 7.74 -12.86
C VAL A 111 2.86 8.56 -12.58
N MET A 112 4.01 7.90 -12.39
CA MET A 112 5.27 8.59 -12.13
C MET A 112 5.66 9.54 -13.26
N ARG A 113 5.46 9.13 -14.51
CA ARG A 113 5.74 9.99 -15.68
C ARG A 113 4.83 11.19 -15.72
N GLU A 114 3.53 10.99 -15.49
CA GLU A 114 2.55 12.07 -15.44
C GLU A 114 2.85 13.04 -14.29
N ALA A 115 3.36 12.53 -13.18
CA ALA A 115 3.75 13.34 -12.02
C ALA A 115 5.09 14.05 -12.20
N GLY A 116 5.81 13.79 -13.30
CA GLY A 116 7.11 14.39 -13.56
C GLY A 116 8.25 13.82 -12.71
N LEU A 117 8.11 12.60 -12.21
CA LEU A 117 9.11 11.96 -11.37
C LEU A 117 10.19 11.27 -12.22
N SER A 118 11.38 11.10 -11.62
CA SER A 118 12.51 10.46 -12.28
C SER A 118 12.24 9.00 -12.64
N ASP A 119 12.72 8.57 -13.82
CA ASP A 119 12.64 7.17 -14.26
C ASP A 119 13.50 6.23 -13.40
N GLU A 120 14.40 6.76 -12.57
CA GLU A 120 15.22 5.95 -11.66
C GLU A 120 14.46 5.50 -10.42
N LEU A 121 13.35 6.15 -10.07
CA LEU A 121 12.54 5.79 -8.93
C LEU A 121 11.78 4.51 -9.19
N ARG A 122 11.66 3.68 -8.15
CA ARG A 122 10.94 2.40 -8.21
C ARG A 122 9.94 2.30 -7.06
N LEU A 123 8.75 1.81 -7.36
CA LEU A 123 7.71 1.60 -6.34
C LEU A 123 8.14 0.56 -5.30
N SER A 124 8.93 -0.44 -5.70
CA SER A 124 9.39 -1.50 -4.80
C SER A 124 10.26 -0.99 -3.65
N ASP A 125 10.79 0.23 -3.74
CA ASP A 125 11.67 0.79 -2.73
C ASP A 125 10.90 1.45 -1.56
N LEU A 126 9.58 1.55 -1.62
CA LEU A 126 8.77 2.28 -0.62
C LEU A 126 8.88 1.68 0.77
N ARG A 127 8.82 0.35 0.89
CA ARG A 127 8.94 -0.32 2.19
C ARG A 127 10.31 -0.09 2.81
N ARG A 128 11.35 -0.18 1.98
CA ARG A 128 12.72 0.11 2.42
C ARG A 128 12.83 1.55 2.90
N THR A 129 12.32 2.50 2.14
CA THR A 129 12.33 3.93 2.50
C THR A 129 11.64 4.16 3.83
N GLY A 130 10.44 3.62 4.02
CA GLY A 130 9.70 3.78 5.27
C GLY A 130 10.43 3.16 6.46
N THR A 131 11.01 1.96 6.29
CA THR A 131 11.78 1.30 7.33
C THR A 131 13.01 2.12 7.70
N THR A 132 13.74 2.62 6.70
CA THR A 132 14.91 3.48 6.92
C THR A 132 14.53 4.75 7.69
N GLN A 133 13.42 5.39 7.32
CA GLN A 133 12.95 6.59 8.01
C GLN A 133 12.61 6.31 9.48
N MET A 134 12.00 5.17 9.78
CA MET A 134 11.73 4.78 11.16
C MET A 134 13.01 4.59 11.96
N VAL A 135 14.01 3.94 11.37
CA VAL A 135 15.32 3.74 12.01
C VAL A 135 15.98 5.10 12.28
N GLU A 136 16.01 5.99 11.30
CA GLU A 136 16.62 7.32 11.43
C GLU A 136 15.89 8.19 12.45
N ALA A 137 14.57 8.03 12.58
CA ALA A 137 13.77 8.76 13.56
C ALA A 137 13.92 8.20 14.99
N GLY A 138 14.71 7.14 15.19
CA GLY A 138 14.94 6.54 16.51
C GLY A 138 13.78 5.68 17.01
N VAL A 139 12.91 5.21 16.12
CA VAL A 139 11.80 4.32 16.50
C VAL A 139 12.39 3.00 17.07
N PRO A 140 11.91 2.52 18.25
CA PRO A 140 12.42 1.28 18.83
C PRO A 140 12.26 0.08 17.90
N MET A 141 13.25 -0.82 17.93
CA MET A 141 13.29 -2.00 17.06
C MET A 141 12.01 -2.83 17.13
N GLY A 142 11.46 -3.03 18.34
CA GLY A 142 10.22 -3.79 18.51
C GLY A 142 9.03 -3.17 17.80
N GLN A 143 8.95 -1.83 17.78
CA GLN A 143 7.89 -1.12 17.06
C GLN A 143 8.09 -1.21 15.55
N ILE A 144 9.33 -1.09 15.07
CA ILE A 144 9.64 -1.26 13.64
C ILE A 144 9.22 -2.66 13.19
N MET A 145 9.59 -3.69 13.94
CA MET A 145 9.25 -5.08 13.63
C MET A 145 7.73 -5.30 13.64
N SER A 146 7.02 -4.67 14.57
CA SER A 146 5.56 -4.74 14.66
C SER A 146 4.88 -4.19 13.41
N VAL A 147 5.39 -3.09 12.87
CA VAL A 147 4.84 -2.45 11.67
C VAL A 147 5.22 -3.22 10.41
N THR A 148 6.51 -3.54 10.25
CA THR A 148 7.03 -4.18 9.03
C THR A 148 6.74 -5.68 8.97
N GLY A 149 6.41 -6.30 10.11
CA GLY A 149 6.20 -7.75 10.19
C GLY A 149 7.50 -8.56 10.24
N HIS A 150 8.66 -7.92 10.39
CA HIS A 150 9.91 -8.65 10.58
C HIS A 150 9.88 -9.42 11.89
N SER A 151 10.13 -10.73 11.84
CA SER A 151 10.13 -11.60 13.03
C SER A 151 11.50 -11.70 13.71
N ASN A 152 12.55 -11.21 13.05
CA ASN A 152 13.92 -11.28 13.52
C ASN A 152 14.57 -9.90 13.41
N PRO A 153 15.18 -9.36 14.52
CA PRO A 153 15.88 -8.07 14.47
C PRO A 153 16.97 -8.00 13.39
N GLN A 154 17.60 -9.12 13.05
CA GLN A 154 18.62 -9.18 12.03
C GLN A 154 18.08 -8.76 10.65
N SER A 155 16.79 -8.98 10.38
CA SER A 155 16.17 -8.60 9.13
C SER A 155 16.05 -7.08 8.95
N VAL A 156 16.14 -6.32 10.05
CA VAL A 156 16.07 -4.84 10.02
C VAL A 156 17.45 -4.22 9.87
N LYS A 157 18.52 -4.96 10.19
CA LYS A 157 19.88 -4.45 10.11
C LYS A 157 20.28 -3.75 8.81
N PRO A 158 19.88 -4.26 7.61
CA PRO A 158 20.24 -3.58 6.37
C PRO A 158 19.74 -2.12 6.27
N TYR A 159 18.78 -1.73 7.10
CA TYR A 159 18.22 -0.38 7.12
C TYR A 159 18.86 0.54 8.15
N MET A 160 19.76 0.00 8.96
CA MET A 160 20.49 0.75 9.97
C MET A 160 21.78 1.27 9.39
#